data_1d990e3c9fd890fd106c83bcd7a64a9c
#
_entry.id   1d990e3c9fd890fd106c83bcd7a64a9c
#
_cell.length_a   1.000
_cell.length_b   1.000
_cell.length_c   1.000
_cell.angle_alpha   90.00
_cell.angle_beta   90.00
_cell.angle_gamma   90.00
#
_symmetry.space_group_name_H-M   'P 1'
#
loop_
_entity.id
_entity.type
_entity.pdbx_description
1 polymer ?
#
loop_
_entity_poly.entity_id
_entity_poly.type
_entity_poly.pdbx_seq_one_letter_code
_entity_poly.pdbx_strand_id
1 'polypeptide(L)'
;MGYTVSKRKDRETWIVRARVNGQRTQRTFRTEGEAKQYALKAEAQRQEDEFNGVMGRKPKYTFSEGVQQMVREYDVASQKQHILLVARWMDEHAPGIIIGQELLDATRRMQKALKEKGLAQSTINNRIQVVKRVLSLSYREWDWIDLPLDGKLRKPSPKNERHVYLSELELAELLEAVPERYQIERKVILLAMLTGMRRGELMALEPRNVYNGRIVLKPHQTKNGKPRVIPLSEEAIPLLENLPFATTGDRVRGAFERARKAIGRPDIRFHDMRHCYASLLASKGESLTSIRDLLGHSSLTVTSRYAHADPTRWDSVIARLPRIGNQMATKH
;
A
#
# COMPACT_ATOMS: atom_id res chain seq x y z
N MET A 1 35.44 -11.69 29.01
CA MET A 1 36.10 -11.04 27.86
C MET A 1 35.98 -9.53 28.02
N GLY A 2 37.12 -8.81 28.05
CA GLY A 2 37.15 -7.39 28.39
C GLY A 2 37.07 -6.46 27.17
N TYR A 3 36.93 -5.18 27.45
CA TYR A 3 37.07 -4.11 26.47
C TYR A 3 38.53 -3.81 26.20
N THR A 4 38.92 -3.65 24.95
CA THR A 4 40.29 -3.30 24.54
C THR A 4 40.31 -1.87 24.02
N VAL A 5 41.14 -1.02 24.62
CA VAL A 5 41.38 0.37 24.20
C VAL A 5 42.69 0.43 23.39
N SER A 6 42.66 0.98 22.21
CA SER A 6 43.85 1.14 21.36
C SER A 6 43.83 2.41 20.55
N LYS A 7 45.02 3.04 20.31
CA LYS A 7 45.16 4.20 19.40
C LYS A 7 45.08 3.74 17.97
N ARG A 8 44.39 4.48 17.15
CA ARG A 8 44.32 4.23 15.70
C ARG A 8 45.66 4.56 15.01
N LYS A 9 46.11 3.70 14.11
CA LYS A 9 47.42 3.91 13.44
C LYS A 9 47.41 5.07 12.42
N ASP A 10 46.23 5.42 11.92
CA ASP A 10 46.00 6.35 10.78
C ASP A 10 45.37 7.71 11.18
N ARG A 11 44.96 7.87 12.45
CA ARG A 11 44.30 9.10 12.95
C ARG A 11 44.58 9.30 14.44
N GLU A 12 44.53 10.54 14.91
CA GLU A 12 44.63 10.88 16.35
C GLU A 12 43.36 10.55 17.12
N THR A 13 42.84 9.33 16.98
CA THR A 13 41.63 8.87 17.65
C THR A 13 41.85 7.54 18.34
N TRP A 14 41.06 7.29 19.39
CA TRP A 14 41.12 6.09 20.20
C TRP A 14 39.93 5.19 19.91
N ILE A 15 40.15 3.89 19.89
CA ILE A 15 39.12 2.89 19.62
C ILE A 15 38.95 2.00 20.82
N VAL A 16 37.70 1.83 21.26
CA VAL A 16 37.28 0.78 22.18
C VAL A 16 36.67 -0.36 21.39
N ARG A 17 37.24 -1.55 21.53
CA ARG A 17 36.72 -2.78 20.90
C ARG A 17 36.27 -3.73 22.00
N ALA A 18 35.15 -4.37 21.77
CA ALA A 18 34.64 -5.44 22.61
C ALA A 18 34.06 -6.55 21.74
N ARG A 19 34.00 -7.75 22.28
CA ARG A 19 33.26 -8.85 21.71
C ARG A 19 32.06 -9.15 22.62
N VAL A 20 30.89 -8.73 22.19
CA VAL A 20 29.63 -8.94 22.94
C VAL A 20 28.81 -9.97 22.18
N ASN A 21 28.45 -11.07 22.82
CA ASN A 21 27.66 -12.17 22.22
C ASN A 21 28.19 -12.69 20.88
N GLY A 22 29.54 -12.81 20.75
CA GLY A 22 30.17 -13.26 19.50
C GLY A 22 30.35 -12.19 18.42
N GLN A 23 29.70 -11.04 18.56
CA GLN A 23 29.83 -9.91 17.63
C GLN A 23 30.89 -8.92 18.09
N ARG A 24 31.67 -8.41 17.14
CA ARG A 24 32.64 -7.36 17.40
C ARG A 24 31.94 -6.01 17.36
N THR A 25 32.00 -5.26 18.46
CA THR A 25 31.57 -3.87 18.57
C THR A 25 32.80 -2.96 18.62
N GLN A 26 32.71 -1.77 18.02
CA GLN A 26 33.78 -0.79 17.99
C GLN A 26 33.18 0.61 18.13
N ARG A 27 33.78 1.42 19.05
CA ARG A 27 33.46 2.85 19.17
C ARG A 27 34.74 3.66 19.13
N THR A 28 34.68 4.87 18.52
CA THR A 28 35.81 5.77 18.35
C THR A 28 35.64 7.00 19.25
N PHE A 29 36.75 7.45 19.88
CA PHE A 29 36.81 8.57 20.82
C PHE A 29 37.94 9.51 20.42
N ARG A 30 37.84 10.79 20.81
CA ARG A 30 38.87 11.80 20.49
C ARG A 30 40.09 11.69 21.40
N THR A 31 39.89 11.33 22.68
CA THR A 31 40.98 11.23 23.66
C THR A 31 41.04 9.84 24.26
N GLU A 32 42.21 9.49 24.78
CA GLU A 32 42.44 8.24 25.51
C GLU A 32 41.59 8.16 26.78
N GLY A 33 41.48 9.31 27.47
CA GLY A 33 40.67 9.43 28.70
C GLY A 33 39.20 9.05 28.47
N GLU A 34 38.58 9.59 27.41
CA GLU A 34 37.21 9.27 27.05
C GLU A 34 37.03 7.80 26.70
N ALA A 35 38.00 7.21 25.95
CA ALA A 35 37.96 5.80 25.58
C ALA A 35 38.08 4.89 26.81
N LYS A 36 39.01 5.20 27.74
CA LYS A 36 39.19 4.45 28.99
C LYS A 36 37.97 4.57 29.90
N GLN A 37 37.42 5.79 30.05
CA GLN A 37 36.25 6.03 30.88
C GLN A 37 35.00 5.29 30.34
N TYR A 38 34.84 5.29 29.01
CA TYR A 38 33.78 4.51 28.37
C TYR A 38 33.97 3.00 28.61
N ALA A 39 35.19 2.47 28.39
CA ALA A 39 35.47 1.07 28.61
C ALA A 39 35.21 0.64 30.04
N LEU A 40 35.60 1.46 31.03
CA LEU A 40 35.40 1.22 32.44
C LEU A 40 33.90 1.20 32.85
N LYS A 41 33.13 2.20 32.34
CA LYS A 41 31.68 2.26 32.56
C LYS A 41 30.96 1.07 31.93
N ALA A 42 31.35 0.70 30.71
CA ALA A 42 30.74 -0.43 30.01
C ALA A 42 31.09 -1.78 30.65
N GLU A 43 32.27 -1.93 31.24
CA GLU A 43 32.68 -3.14 31.99
C GLU A 43 31.93 -3.22 33.33
N ALA A 44 31.78 -2.10 34.04
CA ALA A 44 31.02 -2.04 35.30
C ALA A 44 29.55 -2.39 35.07
N GLN A 45 28.94 -1.81 34.02
CA GLN A 45 27.56 -2.13 33.67
C GLN A 45 27.41 -3.60 33.29
N ARG A 46 28.36 -4.17 32.57
CA ARG A 46 28.35 -5.60 32.25
C ARG A 46 28.45 -6.50 33.48
N GLN A 47 29.28 -6.14 34.44
CA GLN A 47 29.40 -6.87 35.73
C GLN A 47 28.12 -6.78 36.55
N GLU A 48 27.49 -5.61 36.56
CA GLU A 48 26.21 -5.39 37.23
C GLU A 48 25.07 -6.18 36.60
N ASP A 49 25.01 -6.18 35.24
CA ASP A 49 24.04 -6.94 34.44
C ASP A 49 24.27 -8.47 34.62
N GLU A 50 25.53 -8.91 34.69
CA GLU A 50 25.91 -10.31 34.94
C GLU A 50 25.55 -10.74 36.37
N PHE A 51 25.76 -9.88 37.38
CA PHE A 51 25.38 -10.09 38.77
C PHE A 51 23.86 -10.14 38.95
N ASN A 52 23.12 -9.30 38.23
CA ASN A 52 21.65 -9.27 38.27
C ASN A 52 21.00 -10.38 37.42
N GLY A 53 21.78 -11.25 36.79
CA GLY A 53 21.28 -12.29 35.87
C GLY A 53 20.73 -11.70 34.53
N VAL A 54 20.92 -10.41 34.34
CA VAL A 54 20.48 -9.67 33.15
C VAL A 54 21.72 -9.41 32.28
N MET A 55 22.20 -10.42 31.60
CA MET A 55 23.38 -10.34 30.72
C MET A 55 23.15 -9.41 29.50
N GLY A 56 22.81 -8.15 29.68
CA GLY A 56 22.63 -7.20 28.60
C GLY A 56 21.71 -7.68 27.45
N ARG A 57 20.92 -8.71 27.69
CA ARG A 57 19.99 -9.27 26.72
C ARG A 57 18.65 -8.60 26.91
N LYS A 58 18.21 -7.92 25.89
CA LYS A 58 16.81 -7.45 25.84
C LYS A 58 15.87 -8.63 26.13
N PRO A 59 14.77 -8.38 26.86
CA PRO A 59 13.74 -9.39 27.06
C PRO A 59 13.32 -9.98 25.71
N LYS A 60 13.11 -11.28 25.68
CA LYS A 60 12.65 -11.95 24.45
C LYS A 60 11.14 -11.83 24.36
N TYR A 61 10.67 -11.14 23.35
CA TYR A 61 9.26 -10.99 23.07
C TYR A 61 8.83 -11.94 21.97
N THR A 62 7.65 -12.51 22.09
CA THR A 62 7.03 -13.37 21.09
C THR A 62 6.36 -12.56 19.99
N PHE A 63 6.14 -13.18 18.84
CA PHE A 63 5.36 -12.56 17.75
C PHE A 63 3.93 -12.22 18.20
N SER A 64 3.32 -13.05 19.04
CA SER A 64 1.98 -12.82 19.57
C SER A 64 1.92 -11.53 20.42
N GLU A 65 2.90 -11.32 21.31
CA GLU A 65 3.04 -10.07 22.07
C GLU A 65 3.22 -8.87 21.16
N GLY A 66 4.05 -9.00 20.12
CA GLY A 66 4.24 -7.94 19.12
C GLY A 66 2.97 -7.60 18.34
N VAL A 67 2.18 -8.60 17.99
CA VAL A 67 0.86 -8.38 17.34
C VAL A 67 -0.10 -7.69 18.32
N GLN A 68 -0.16 -8.11 19.58
CA GLN A 68 -1.02 -7.50 20.59
C GLN A 68 -0.64 -6.04 20.84
N GLN A 69 0.65 -5.74 20.96
CA GLN A 69 1.15 -4.38 21.13
C GLN A 69 0.79 -3.50 19.91
N MET A 70 1.02 -4.01 18.69
CA MET A 70 0.68 -3.31 17.45
C MET A 70 -0.83 -3.00 17.35
N VAL A 71 -1.70 -3.93 17.77
CA VAL A 71 -3.16 -3.72 17.75
C VAL A 71 -3.62 -2.71 18.80
N ARG A 72 -2.92 -2.60 19.93
CA ARG A 72 -3.21 -1.60 20.96
C ARG A 72 -2.84 -0.18 20.56
N GLU A 73 -1.70 -0.03 19.86
CA GLU A 73 -1.11 1.30 19.57
C GLU A 73 -1.56 1.88 18.23
N TYR A 74 -1.97 1.02 17.27
CA TYR A 74 -2.22 1.46 15.90
C TYR A 74 -3.60 1.05 15.39
N ASP A 75 -4.18 1.89 14.53
CA ASP A 75 -5.33 1.46 13.73
C ASP A 75 -4.89 0.42 12.70
N VAL A 76 -5.39 -0.79 12.87
CA VAL A 76 -5.12 -1.95 12.01
C VAL A 76 -6.38 -2.48 11.31
N ALA A 77 -7.49 -1.74 11.33
CA ALA A 77 -8.78 -2.18 10.81
C ALA A 77 -8.67 -2.75 9.38
N SER A 78 -7.91 -2.07 8.50
CA SER A 78 -7.70 -2.50 7.11
C SER A 78 -6.88 -3.78 6.96
N GLN A 79 -6.13 -4.20 7.99
CA GLN A 79 -5.25 -5.37 7.98
C GLN A 79 -5.74 -6.50 8.90
N LYS A 80 -6.84 -6.30 9.63
CA LYS A 80 -7.35 -7.21 10.66
C LYS A 80 -7.38 -8.67 10.20
N GLN A 81 -7.91 -8.92 9.01
CA GLN A 81 -8.00 -10.27 8.46
C GLN A 81 -6.61 -10.90 8.22
N HIS A 82 -5.66 -10.14 7.68
CA HIS A 82 -4.31 -10.63 7.45
C HIS A 82 -3.58 -10.89 8.75
N ILE A 83 -3.76 -10.04 9.77
CA ILE A 83 -3.19 -10.21 11.12
C ILE A 83 -3.68 -11.52 11.73
N LEU A 84 -4.99 -11.76 11.73
CA LEU A 84 -5.58 -12.98 12.27
C LEU A 84 -5.05 -14.25 11.57
N LEU A 85 -4.97 -14.22 10.22
CA LEU A 85 -4.48 -15.36 9.44
C LEU A 85 -2.99 -15.64 9.67
N VAL A 86 -2.17 -14.59 9.88
CA VAL A 86 -0.74 -14.75 10.17
C VAL A 86 -0.54 -15.22 11.60
N ALA A 87 -1.23 -14.64 12.57
CA ALA A 87 -1.16 -15.06 13.97
C ALA A 87 -1.54 -16.54 14.10
N ARG A 88 -2.68 -16.94 13.53
CA ARG A 88 -3.12 -18.34 13.53
C ARG A 88 -2.09 -19.28 12.89
N TRP A 89 -1.51 -18.90 11.75
CA TRP A 89 -0.49 -19.73 11.12
C TRP A 89 0.76 -19.88 12.01
N MET A 90 1.20 -18.80 12.66
CA MET A 90 2.35 -18.83 13.57
C MET A 90 2.04 -19.69 14.79
N ASP A 91 0.86 -19.59 15.38
CA ASP A 91 0.46 -20.39 16.53
C ASP A 91 0.40 -21.89 16.19
N GLU A 92 -0.03 -22.25 14.97
CA GLU A 92 -0.12 -23.62 14.51
C GLU A 92 1.24 -24.24 14.12
N HIS A 93 2.19 -23.46 13.59
CA HIS A 93 3.43 -23.98 13.00
C HIS A 93 4.72 -23.54 13.69
N ALA A 94 4.64 -22.56 14.58
CA ALA A 94 5.77 -22.01 15.31
C ALA A 94 5.28 -21.37 16.63
N PRO A 95 4.64 -22.13 17.54
CA PRO A 95 4.05 -21.60 18.76
C PRO A 95 5.13 -20.92 19.63
N GLY A 96 4.80 -19.75 20.18
CA GLY A 96 5.72 -18.98 21.02
C GLY A 96 6.95 -18.42 20.30
N ILE A 97 6.92 -18.32 18.97
CA ILE A 97 8.05 -17.83 18.15
C ILE A 97 8.54 -16.47 18.64
N ILE A 98 9.83 -16.36 18.88
CA ILE A 98 10.48 -15.14 19.35
C ILE A 98 10.72 -14.18 18.16
N ILE A 99 10.53 -12.87 18.40
CA ILE A 99 10.83 -11.82 17.45
C ILE A 99 12.35 -11.75 17.25
N GLY A 100 12.81 -12.16 16.07
CA GLY A 100 14.24 -12.26 15.77
C GLY A 100 14.47 -13.04 14.47
N GLN A 101 15.63 -13.69 14.38
CA GLN A 101 16.01 -14.52 13.23
C GLN A 101 15.03 -15.69 13.03
N GLU A 102 14.59 -16.31 14.12
CA GLU A 102 13.64 -17.43 14.08
C GLU A 102 12.32 -17.04 13.41
N LEU A 103 11.80 -15.83 13.69
CA LEU A 103 10.59 -15.30 13.05
C LEU A 103 10.79 -15.09 11.56
N LEU A 104 11.98 -14.67 11.10
CA LEU A 104 12.29 -14.59 9.67
C LEU A 104 12.18 -15.95 8.99
N ASP A 105 12.74 -16.98 9.63
CA ASP A 105 12.74 -18.35 9.08
C ASP A 105 11.35 -18.97 9.08
N ALA A 106 10.56 -18.75 10.14
CA ALA A 106 9.15 -19.12 10.18
C ALA A 106 8.35 -18.40 9.08
N THR A 107 8.61 -17.11 8.86
CA THR A 107 7.96 -16.34 7.79
C THR A 107 8.29 -16.87 6.40
N ARG A 108 9.54 -17.29 6.17
CA ARG A 108 9.93 -17.92 4.90
C ARG A 108 9.21 -19.26 4.68
N ARG A 109 9.07 -20.09 5.73
CA ARG A 109 8.27 -21.32 5.69
C ARG A 109 6.80 -21.01 5.38
N MET A 110 6.21 -20.02 6.04
CA MET A 110 4.85 -19.55 5.76
C MET A 110 4.72 -19.12 4.30
N GLN A 111 5.64 -18.34 3.78
CA GLN A 111 5.63 -17.87 2.39
C GLN A 111 5.64 -19.05 1.40
N LYS A 112 6.48 -20.06 1.63
CA LYS A 112 6.56 -21.27 0.82
C LYS A 112 5.23 -22.04 0.86
N ALA A 113 4.70 -22.32 2.04
CA ALA A 113 3.43 -23.03 2.22
C ALA A 113 2.24 -22.32 1.55
N LEU A 114 2.19 -20.99 1.64
CA LEU A 114 1.13 -20.20 0.99
C LEU A 114 1.23 -20.24 -0.54
N LYS A 115 2.46 -20.28 -1.07
CA LYS A 115 2.70 -20.43 -2.51
C LYS A 115 2.30 -21.81 -3.00
N GLU A 116 2.62 -22.84 -2.27
CA GLU A 116 2.22 -24.24 -2.55
C GLU A 116 0.69 -24.42 -2.52
N LYS A 117 0.01 -23.68 -1.64
CA LYS A 117 -1.47 -23.60 -1.62
C LYS A 117 -2.07 -22.77 -2.77
N GLY A 118 -1.26 -22.28 -3.72
CA GLY A 118 -1.73 -21.54 -4.88
C GLY A 118 -2.23 -20.11 -4.59
N LEU A 119 -1.89 -19.50 -3.45
CA LEU A 119 -2.33 -18.14 -3.16
C LEU A 119 -1.63 -17.13 -4.07
N ALA A 120 -2.38 -16.09 -4.49
CA ALA A 120 -1.84 -15.00 -5.28
C ALA A 120 -0.69 -14.28 -4.54
N GLN A 121 0.34 -13.87 -5.27
CA GLN A 121 1.53 -13.22 -4.72
C GLN A 121 1.18 -11.95 -3.91
N SER A 122 0.15 -11.19 -4.33
CA SER A 122 -0.35 -10.02 -3.58
C SER A 122 -0.88 -10.38 -2.19
N THR A 123 -1.60 -11.50 -2.08
CA THR A 123 -2.12 -12.03 -0.81
C THR A 123 -0.98 -12.47 0.10
N ILE A 124 0.02 -13.17 -0.44
CA ILE A 124 1.23 -13.57 0.28
C ILE A 124 1.97 -12.32 0.79
N ASN A 125 2.16 -11.32 -0.07
CA ASN A 125 2.82 -10.07 0.28
C ASN A 125 2.10 -9.31 1.41
N ASN A 126 0.77 -9.32 1.43
CA ASN A 126 0.00 -8.69 2.51
C ASN A 126 0.23 -9.40 3.85
N ARG A 127 0.35 -10.72 3.85
CA ARG A 127 0.67 -11.48 5.07
C ARG A 127 2.11 -11.22 5.54
N ILE A 128 3.08 -11.21 4.62
CA ILE A 128 4.48 -10.83 4.95
C ILE A 128 4.54 -9.42 5.52
N GLN A 129 3.70 -8.49 5.00
CA GLN A 129 3.67 -7.11 5.49
C GLN A 129 3.30 -7.01 6.98
N VAL A 130 2.45 -7.89 7.50
CA VAL A 130 2.13 -7.95 8.94
C VAL A 130 3.40 -8.23 9.76
N VAL A 131 4.15 -9.27 9.38
CA VAL A 131 5.40 -9.63 10.08
C VAL A 131 6.44 -8.51 9.97
N LYS A 132 6.59 -7.94 8.76
CA LYS A 132 7.51 -6.80 8.56
C LYS A 132 7.16 -5.61 9.44
N ARG A 133 5.87 -5.32 9.63
CA ARG A 133 5.42 -4.23 10.49
C ARG A 133 5.79 -4.49 11.95
N VAL A 134 5.53 -5.70 12.45
CA VAL A 134 5.93 -6.08 13.83
C VAL A 134 7.45 -5.95 14.00
N LEU A 135 8.27 -6.49 13.07
CA LEU A 135 9.72 -6.37 13.12
C LEU A 135 10.19 -4.90 13.09
N SER A 136 9.58 -4.08 12.25
CA SER A 136 9.93 -2.66 12.15
C SER A 136 9.62 -1.89 13.43
N LEU A 137 8.44 -2.13 14.03
CA LEU A 137 8.04 -1.53 15.30
C LEU A 137 8.94 -2.00 16.45
N SER A 138 9.24 -3.30 16.50
CA SER A 138 10.13 -3.90 17.51
C SER A 138 11.54 -3.29 17.51
N TYR A 139 12.02 -2.85 16.35
CA TYR A 139 13.32 -2.18 16.23
C TYR A 139 13.23 -0.67 16.48
N ARG A 140 12.24 0.00 15.81
CA ARG A 140 12.23 1.47 15.72
C ARG A 140 11.56 2.15 16.89
N GLU A 141 10.55 1.51 17.49
CA GLU A 141 9.68 2.15 18.46
C GLU A 141 9.69 1.46 19.82
N TRP A 142 9.70 0.11 19.84
CA TRP A 142 9.63 -0.64 21.11
C TRP A 142 11.00 -1.00 21.69
N ASP A 143 12.06 -0.83 20.93
CA ASP A 143 13.44 -1.22 21.34
C ASP A 143 13.56 -2.68 21.81
N TRP A 144 12.81 -3.59 21.19
CA TRP A 144 12.78 -5.01 21.54
C TRP A 144 13.88 -5.83 20.85
N ILE A 145 14.39 -5.36 19.73
CA ILE A 145 15.48 -6.00 18.97
C ILE A 145 16.54 -4.98 18.57
N ASP A 146 17.78 -5.45 18.43
CA ASP A 146 18.94 -4.59 18.16
C ASP A 146 19.20 -4.35 16.67
N LEU A 147 18.55 -5.07 15.76
CA LEU A 147 18.80 -5.02 14.32
C LEU A 147 17.52 -4.84 13.51
N PRO A 148 17.55 -4.04 12.45
CA PRO A 148 16.42 -3.86 11.53
C PRO A 148 16.24 -5.10 10.66
N LEU A 149 15.44 -6.06 11.10
CA LEU A 149 15.24 -7.33 10.41
C LEU A 149 14.17 -7.29 9.32
N ASP A 150 13.30 -6.29 9.30
CA ASP A 150 12.18 -6.16 8.36
C ASP A 150 12.64 -6.10 6.90
N GLY A 151 13.81 -5.52 6.61
CA GLY A 151 14.43 -5.47 5.28
C GLY A 151 14.83 -6.84 4.72
N LYS A 152 15.06 -7.84 5.58
CA LYS A 152 15.46 -9.20 5.17
C LYS A 152 14.30 -10.03 4.58
N LEU A 153 13.05 -9.59 4.74
CA LEU A 153 11.88 -10.21 4.14
C LEU A 153 11.55 -9.54 2.80
N ARG A 154 11.85 -10.24 1.70
CA ARG A 154 11.53 -9.75 0.35
C ARG A 154 10.04 -9.95 0.02
N LYS A 155 9.44 -8.95 -0.62
CA LYS A 155 8.12 -9.02 -1.22
C LYS A 155 8.27 -8.93 -2.73
N PRO A 156 8.23 -10.06 -3.46
CA PRO A 156 8.27 -10.01 -4.92
C PRO A 156 7.14 -9.17 -5.48
N SER A 157 7.42 -8.37 -6.51
CA SER A 157 6.37 -7.60 -7.18
C SER A 157 5.36 -8.57 -7.81
N PRO A 158 4.07 -8.44 -7.51
CA PRO A 158 3.07 -9.26 -8.18
C PRO A 158 3.00 -8.84 -9.65
N LYS A 159 3.12 -9.79 -10.57
CA LYS A 159 2.87 -9.60 -12.01
C LYS A 159 1.36 -9.49 -12.24
N ASN A 160 0.74 -8.40 -11.83
CA ASN A 160 -0.72 -8.20 -11.88
C ASN A 160 -1.10 -6.99 -12.72
N GLU A 161 -0.37 -6.72 -13.79
CA GLU A 161 -0.83 -5.74 -14.77
C GLU A 161 -2.03 -6.32 -15.50
N ARG A 162 -3.19 -5.81 -15.16
CA ARG A 162 -4.45 -6.14 -15.83
C ARG A 162 -4.81 -4.99 -16.74
N HIS A 163 -4.91 -5.30 -18.02
CA HIS A 163 -5.40 -4.39 -19.05
C HIS A 163 -6.80 -4.84 -19.46
N VAL A 164 -7.78 -4.61 -18.60
CA VAL A 164 -9.18 -4.92 -18.87
C VAL A 164 -9.86 -3.63 -19.30
N TYR A 165 -10.22 -3.57 -20.56
CA TYR A 165 -10.99 -2.48 -21.16
C TYR A 165 -12.34 -3.02 -21.58
N LEU A 166 -13.37 -2.20 -21.39
CA LEU A 166 -14.70 -2.43 -21.89
C LEU A 166 -15.02 -1.29 -22.89
N SER A 167 -15.52 -1.64 -24.04
CA SER A 167 -16.09 -0.70 -24.97
C SER A 167 -17.36 -0.04 -24.41
N GLU A 168 -17.79 1.06 -24.99
CA GLU A 168 -19.05 1.72 -24.61
C GLU A 168 -20.23 0.75 -24.76
N LEU A 169 -20.22 -0.10 -25.79
CA LEU A 169 -21.25 -1.13 -26.00
C LEU A 169 -21.22 -2.18 -24.88
N GLU A 170 -20.06 -2.75 -24.54
CA GLU A 170 -19.94 -3.71 -23.43
C GLU A 170 -20.33 -3.11 -22.08
N LEU A 171 -20.10 -1.81 -21.86
CA LEU A 171 -20.56 -1.11 -20.65
C LEU A 171 -22.09 -1.00 -20.61
N ALA A 172 -22.74 -0.71 -21.75
CA ALA A 172 -24.17 -0.70 -21.87
C ALA A 172 -24.78 -2.09 -21.65
N GLU A 173 -24.25 -3.13 -22.31
CA GLU A 173 -24.64 -4.52 -22.14
C GLU A 173 -24.50 -4.98 -20.66
N LEU A 174 -23.40 -4.61 -20.01
CA LEU A 174 -23.17 -4.91 -18.58
C LEU A 174 -24.25 -4.28 -17.72
N LEU A 175 -24.64 -3.06 -18.00
CA LEU A 175 -25.65 -2.35 -17.22
C LEU A 175 -27.05 -2.95 -17.43
N GLU A 176 -27.39 -3.32 -18.66
CA GLU A 176 -28.66 -3.98 -19.01
C GLU A 176 -28.76 -5.39 -18.42
N ALA A 177 -27.64 -6.10 -18.34
CA ALA A 177 -27.58 -7.42 -17.74
C ALA A 177 -27.71 -7.43 -16.20
N VAL A 178 -27.79 -6.26 -15.55
CA VAL A 178 -28.10 -6.18 -14.11
C VAL A 178 -29.58 -6.58 -13.91
N PRO A 179 -29.88 -7.64 -13.13
CA PRO A 179 -31.25 -8.08 -12.95
C PRO A 179 -32.15 -6.98 -12.36
N GLU A 180 -33.42 -6.92 -12.80
CA GLU A 180 -34.37 -5.87 -12.40
C GLU A 180 -34.50 -5.64 -10.90
N ARG A 181 -34.45 -6.71 -10.10
CA ARG A 181 -34.49 -6.62 -8.63
C ARG A 181 -33.34 -5.83 -7.99
N TYR A 182 -32.33 -5.42 -8.77
CA TYR A 182 -31.13 -4.68 -8.34
C TYR A 182 -31.10 -3.25 -8.89
N GLN A 183 -32.24 -2.53 -8.90
CA GLN A 183 -32.35 -1.19 -9.46
C GLN A 183 -31.43 -0.18 -8.78
N ILE A 184 -31.31 -0.23 -7.44
CA ILE A 184 -30.42 0.67 -6.71
C ILE A 184 -28.95 0.34 -7.03
N GLU A 185 -28.62 -0.93 -7.05
CA GLU A 185 -27.27 -1.41 -7.39
C GLU A 185 -26.91 -1.05 -8.85
N ARG A 186 -27.87 -1.11 -9.78
CA ARG A 186 -27.70 -0.65 -11.17
C ARG A 186 -27.36 0.84 -11.22
N LYS A 187 -28.04 1.69 -10.45
CA LYS A 187 -27.71 3.13 -10.33
C LYS A 187 -26.28 3.33 -9.80
N VAL A 188 -25.86 2.58 -8.78
CA VAL A 188 -24.50 2.66 -8.23
C VAL A 188 -23.46 2.20 -9.26
N ILE A 189 -23.74 1.14 -10.04
CA ILE A 189 -22.86 0.66 -11.10
C ILE A 189 -22.71 1.72 -12.19
N LEU A 190 -23.82 2.29 -12.68
CA LEU A 190 -23.82 3.37 -13.67
C LEU A 190 -23.04 4.59 -13.15
N LEU A 191 -23.29 5.00 -11.90
CA LEU A 191 -22.55 6.13 -11.30
C LEU A 191 -21.05 5.84 -11.20
N ALA A 192 -20.63 4.58 -10.95
CA ALA A 192 -19.22 4.19 -10.99
C ALA A 192 -18.62 4.36 -12.39
N MET A 193 -19.38 4.05 -13.44
CA MET A 193 -18.96 4.22 -14.85
C MET A 193 -18.82 5.70 -15.21
N LEU A 194 -19.75 6.54 -14.77
CA LEU A 194 -19.82 7.96 -15.11
C LEU A 194 -18.86 8.85 -14.30
N THR A 195 -18.34 8.37 -13.16
CA THR A 195 -17.52 9.18 -12.24
C THR A 195 -16.15 8.60 -11.93
N GLY A 196 -15.93 7.33 -12.23
CA GLY A 196 -14.72 6.61 -11.86
C GLY A 196 -14.49 6.51 -10.34
N MET A 197 -15.52 6.73 -9.51
CA MET A 197 -15.42 6.66 -8.04
C MET A 197 -15.16 5.23 -7.55
N ARG A 198 -14.49 5.12 -6.41
CA ARG A 198 -14.32 3.82 -5.75
C ARG A 198 -15.65 3.37 -5.14
N ARG A 199 -15.88 2.05 -5.11
CA ARG A 199 -17.13 1.50 -4.52
C ARG A 199 -17.37 2.01 -3.09
N GLY A 200 -16.34 2.04 -2.24
CA GLY A 200 -16.47 2.55 -0.88
C GLY A 200 -16.83 4.03 -0.81
N GLU A 201 -16.34 4.84 -1.73
CA GLU A 201 -16.68 6.27 -1.85
C GLU A 201 -18.16 6.43 -2.28
N LEU A 202 -18.61 5.64 -3.25
CA LEU A 202 -20.02 5.62 -3.70
C LEU A 202 -20.99 5.22 -2.59
N MET A 203 -20.64 4.17 -1.84
CA MET A 203 -21.47 3.68 -0.72
C MET A 203 -21.50 4.62 0.48
N ALA A 204 -20.54 5.54 0.59
CA ALA A 204 -20.46 6.54 1.65
C ALA A 204 -21.01 7.92 1.22
N LEU A 205 -21.67 8.02 0.05
CA LEU A 205 -22.26 9.27 -0.41
C LEU A 205 -23.50 9.63 0.42
N GLU A 206 -23.56 10.90 0.76
CA GLU A 206 -24.69 11.54 1.44
C GLU A 206 -25.15 12.75 0.63
N PRO A 207 -26.39 13.27 0.83
CA PRO A 207 -26.89 14.45 0.13
C PRO A 207 -25.94 15.66 0.23
N ARG A 208 -25.30 15.84 1.38
CA ARG A 208 -24.33 16.94 1.62
C ARG A 208 -23.04 16.86 0.78
N ASN A 209 -22.81 15.71 0.12
CA ASN A 209 -21.68 15.57 -0.80
C ASN A 209 -21.97 16.14 -2.19
N VAL A 210 -23.26 16.40 -2.52
CA VAL A 210 -23.67 16.86 -3.83
C VAL A 210 -23.97 18.35 -3.78
N TYR A 211 -23.25 19.12 -4.58
CA TYR A 211 -23.40 20.56 -4.64
C TYR A 211 -23.08 21.11 -6.04
N ASN A 212 -23.96 21.90 -6.59
CA ASN A 212 -23.80 22.57 -7.91
C ASN A 212 -23.28 21.64 -9.02
N GLY A 213 -23.94 20.49 -9.24
CA GLY A 213 -23.52 19.53 -10.26
C GLY A 213 -22.19 18.85 -10.01
N ARG A 214 -21.74 18.77 -8.80
CA ARG A 214 -20.46 18.15 -8.39
C ARG A 214 -20.63 17.30 -7.15
N ILE A 215 -19.80 16.25 -7.06
CA ILE A 215 -19.59 15.52 -5.80
C ILE A 215 -18.35 16.06 -5.13
N VAL A 216 -18.45 16.46 -3.86
CA VAL A 216 -17.36 16.95 -3.03
C VAL A 216 -17.07 15.91 -1.93
N LEU A 217 -15.91 15.26 -2.01
CA LEU A 217 -15.45 14.30 -1.00
C LEU A 217 -14.47 14.99 -0.05
N LYS A 218 -14.74 14.86 1.25
CA LYS A 218 -13.86 15.34 2.31
C LYS A 218 -12.66 14.41 2.52
N PRO A 219 -11.55 14.85 3.17
CA PRO A 219 -10.36 14.03 3.39
C PRO A 219 -10.63 12.64 3.99
N HIS A 220 -11.48 12.55 5.00
CA HIS A 220 -11.83 11.28 5.67
C HIS A 220 -12.66 10.31 4.80
N GLN A 221 -13.27 10.79 3.72
CA GLN A 221 -14.04 9.98 2.77
C GLN A 221 -13.16 9.40 1.65
N THR A 222 -11.91 9.82 1.55
CA THR A 222 -10.97 9.39 0.50
C THR A 222 -9.86 8.53 1.08
N LYS A 223 -9.45 7.50 0.35
CA LYS A 223 -8.39 6.58 0.81
C LYS A 223 -7.03 7.26 1.03
N ASN A 224 -6.75 8.35 0.34
CA ASN A 224 -5.47 9.08 0.42
C ASN A 224 -5.51 10.31 1.35
N GLY A 225 -6.61 10.52 2.05
CA GLY A 225 -6.78 11.64 2.98
C GLY A 225 -6.81 13.03 2.32
N LYS A 226 -6.97 13.11 0.99
CA LYS A 226 -7.05 14.39 0.26
C LYS A 226 -8.48 14.66 -0.20
N PRO A 227 -8.99 15.90 -0.10
CA PRO A 227 -10.30 16.25 -0.62
C PRO A 227 -10.31 16.07 -2.14
N ARG A 228 -11.49 15.76 -2.71
CA ARG A 228 -11.65 15.60 -4.14
C ARG A 228 -12.99 16.14 -4.61
N VAL A 229 -12.99 16.84 -5.74
CA VAL A 229 -14.18 17.33 -6.42
C VAL A 229 -14.35 16.56 -7.72
N ILE A 230 -15.53 16.02 -7.97
CA ILE A 230 -15.87 15.22 -9.15
C ILE A 230 -17.03 15.93 -9.86
N PRO A 231 -16.82 16.46 -11.06
CA PRO A 231 -17.90 17.03 -11.87
C PRO A 231 -18.85 15.91 -12.31
N LEU A 232 -20.13 16.21 -12.41
CA LEU A 232 -21.17 15.28 -12.83
C LEU A 232 -21.63 15.62 -14.25
N SER A 233 -21.80 14.58 -15.07
CA SER A 233 -22.55 14.69 -16.30
C SER A 233 -24.05 14.84 -16.02
N GLU A 234 -24.80 15.35 -16.98
CA GLU A 234 -26.27 15.45 -16.88
C GLU A 234 -26.91 14.10 -16.56
N GLU A 235 -26.39 13.02 -17.11
CA GLU A 235 -26.84 11.66 -16.87
C GLU A 235 -26.58 11.18 -15.42
N ALA A 236 -25.53 11.68 -14.77
CA ALA A 236 -25.17 11.28 -13.41
C ALA A 236 -26.01 11.97 -12.32
N ILE A 237 -26.51 13.17 -12.59
CA ILE A 237 -27.24 13.99 -11.60
C ILE A 237 -28.47 13.25 -11.04
N PRO A 238 -29.39 12.70 -11.86
CA PRO A 238 -30.60 12.04 -11.36
C PRO A 238 -30.33 10.75 -10.57
N LEU A 239 -29.14 10.15 -10.73
CA LEU A 239 -28.76 8.96 -9.96
C LEU A 239 -28.54 9.25 -8.47
N LEU A 240 -28.37 10.51 -8.10
CA LEU A 240 -28.02 10.97 -6.74
C LEU A 240 -29.24 11.49 -5.92
N GLU A 241 -30.45 11.46 -6.49
CA GLU A 241 -31.66 12.01 -5.83
C GLU A 241 -31.99 11.34 -4.50
N ASN A 242 -31.68 10.04 -4.35
CA ASN A 242 -32.05 9.25 -3.16
C ASN A 242 -30.82 8.77 -2.38
N LEU A 243 -29.98 9.70 -1.96
CA LEU A 243 -28.84 9.42 -1.06
C LEU A 243 -29.28 9.43 0.41
N PRO A 244 -28.64 8.64 1.29
CA PRO A 244 -27.68 7.57 0.94
C PRO A 244 -28.34 6.40 0.23
N PHE A 245 -27.60 5.70 -0.63
CA PHE A 245 -28.16 4.55 -1.33
C PHE A 245 -28.65 3.46 -0.37
N ALA A 246 -29.92 3.08 -0.47
CA ALA A 246 -30.55 2.02 0.36
C ALA A 246 -30.06 0.61 -0.07
N THR A 247 -28.75 0.41 -0.10
CA THR A 247 -28.11 -0.87 -0.46
C THR A 247 -26.79 -1.07 0.27
N THR A 248 -26.15 -2.22 0.10
CA THR A 248 -24.85 -2.54 0.68
C THR A 248 -23.80 -2.80 -0.41
N GLY A 249 -22.53 -2.59 -0.07
CA GLY A 249 -21.43 -2.89 -0.99
C GLY A 249 -21.39 -4.36 -1.45
N ASP A 250 -21.90 -5.29 -0.64
CA ASP A 250 -21.98 -6.71 -1.01
C ASP A 250 -23.13 -6.98 -1.99
N ARG A 251 -24.25 -6.30 -1.86
CA ARG A 251 -25.34 -6.37 -2.85
C ARG A 251 -24.89 -5.79 -4.20
N VAL A 252 -24.23 -4.64 -4.19
CA VAL A 252 -23.63 -4.04 -5.41
C VAL A 252 -22.66 -5.01 -6.06
N ARG A 253 -21.77 -5.64 -5.27
CA ARG A 253 -20.86 -6.66 -5.78
C ARG A 253 -21.62 -7.85 -6.38
N GLY A 254 -22.62 -8.36 -5.69
CA GLY A 254 -23.42 -9.49 -6.15
C GLY A 254 -24.18 -9.20 -7.44
N ALA A 255 -24.75 -8.00 -7.58
CA ALA A 255 -25.41 -7.56 -8.82
C ALA A 255 -24.43 -7.48 -9.98
N PHE A 256 -23.28 -6.85 -9.75
CA PHE A 256 -22.20 -6.73 -10.74
C PHE A 256 -21.67 -8.11 -11.18
N GLU A 257 -21.47 -9.05 -10.24
CA GLU A 257 -20.99 -10.41 -10.55
C GLU A 257 -21.98 -11.19 -11.41
N ARG A 258 -23.29 -10.98 -11.24
CA ARG A 258 -24.31 -11.58 -12.09
C ARG A 258 -24.29 -11.00 -13.50
N ALA A 259 -24.24 -9.67 -13.59
CA ALA A 259 -24.22 -8.97 -14.87
C ALA A 259 -22.99 -9.36 -15.71
N ARG A 260 -21.77 -9.31 -15.13
CA ARG A 260 -20.56 -9.67 -15.85
C ARG A 260 -20.53 -11.12 -16.35
N LYS A 261 -21.16 -12.04 -15.60
CA LYS A 261 -21.30 -13.44 -16.05
C LYS A 261 -22.29 -13.56 -17.18
N ALA A 262 -23.40 -12.81 -17.13
CA ALA A 262 -24.42 -12.82 -18.18
C ALA A 262 -23.89 -12.33 -19.53
N ILE A 263 -22.97 -11.33 -19.53
CA ILE A 263 -22.31 -10.86 -20.75
C ILE A 263 -21.04 -11.65 -21.13
N GLY A 264 -20.79 -12.82 -20.49
CA GLY A 264 -19.62 -13.65 -20.80
C GLY A 264 -18.27 -13.06 -20.38
N ARG A 265 -18.24 -12.05 -19.48
CA ARG A 265 -17.02 -11.38 -19.03
C ARG A 265 -16.72 -11.63 -17.53
N PRO A 266 -16.48 -12.88 -17.12
CA PRO A 266 -16.18 -13.20 -15.71
C PRO A 266 -14.84 -12.64 -15.23
N ASP A 267 -14.00 -12.18 -16.14
CA ASP A 267 -12.69 -11.56 -15.88
C ASP A 267 -12.80 -10.17 -15.27
N ILE A 268 -13.85 -9.40 -15.59
CA ILE A 268 -13.98 -8.01 -15.12
C ILE A 268 -14.36 -7.91 -13.64
N ARG A 269 -13.90 -6.85 -12.99
CA ARG A 269 -14.19 -6.53 -11.59
C ARG A 269 -14.86 -5.16 -11.50
N PHE A 270 -15.60 -4.92 -10.44
CA PHE A 270 -16.22 -3.60 -10.21
C PHE A 270 -15.21 -2.45 -10.28
N HIS A 271 -13.97 -2.66 -9.80
CA HIS A 271 -12.94 -1.62 -9.86
C HIS A 271 -12.46 -1.31 -11.29
N ASP A 272 -12.70 -2.22 -12.23
CA ASP A 272 -12.33 -2.00 -13.63
C ASP A 272 -13.22 -0.92 -14.28
N MET A 273 -14.41 -0.60 -13.71
CA MET A 273 -15.23 0.56 -14.13
C MET A 273 -14.46 1.87 -14.02
N ARG A 274 -13.68 2.02 -12.99
CA ARG A 274 -12.78 3.17 -12.83
C ARG A 274 -11.64 3.17 -13.86
N HIS A 275 -11.15 2.01 -14.23
CA HIS A 275 -10.15 1.88 -15.30
C HIS A 275 -10.77 2.23 -16.68
N CYS A 276 -11.98 1.77 -16.93
CA CYS A 276 -12.73 2.13 -18.16
C CYS A 276 -12.98 3.64 -18.24
N TYR A 277 -13.42 4.27 -17.16
CA TYR A 277 -13.60 5.73 -17.09
C TYR A 277 -12.30 6.49 -17.39
N ALA A 278 -11.17 6.06 -16.80
CA ALA A 278 -9.87 6.66 -17.06
C ALA A 278 -9.42 6.50 -18.52
N SER A 279 -9.63 5.31 -19.10
CA SER A 279 -9.29 5.01 -20.50
C SER A 279 -10.16 5.80 -21.46
N LEU A 280 -11.45 5.96 -21.16
CA LEU A 280 -12.37 6.76 -21.96
C LEU A 280 -11.96 8.24 -21.97
N LEU A 281 -11.60 8.81 -20.83
CA LEU A 281 -11.07 10.18 -20.76
C LEU A 281 -9.76 10.32 -21.54
N ALA A 282 -8.86 9.33 -21.43
CA ALA A 282 -7.60 9.33 -22.17
C ALA A 282 -7.84 9.25 -23.69
N SER A 283 -8.78 8.44 -24.16
CA SER A 283 -9.15 8.34 -25.59
C SER A 283 -9.79 9.63 -26.12
N LYS A 284 -10.50 10.40 -25.27
CA LYS A 284 -11.04 11.73 -25.60
C LYS A 284 -9.98 12.85 -25.55
N GLY A 285 -8.74 12.51 -25.27
CA GLY A 285 -7.61 13.45 -25.31
C GLY A 285 -7.28 14.14 -23.99
N GLU A 286 -7.91 13.75 -22.88
CA GLU A 286 -7.61 14.34 -21.58
C GLU A 286 -6.19 14.03 -21.11
N SER A 287 -5.57 15.00 -20.43
CA SER A 287 -4.20 14.83 -19.92
C SER A 287 -4.15 13.81 -18.78
N LEU A 288 -3.05 13.05 -18.67
CA LEU A 288 -2.86 12.11 -17.57
C LEU A 288 -2.87 12.81 -16.21
N THR A 289 -2.48 14.07 -16.16
CA THR A 289 -2.54 14.88 -14.93
C THR A 289 -3.99 15.16 -14.54
N SER A 290 -4.83 15.62 -15.50
CA SER A 290 -6.25 15.83 -15.25
C SER A 290 -6.94 14.55 -14.82
N ILE A 291 -6.67 13.42 -15.49
CA ILE A 291 -7.22 12.10 -15.13
C ILE A 291 -6.77 11.68 -13.73
N ARG A 292 -5.48 11.87 -13.39
CA ARG A 292 -4.96 11.58 -12.04
C ARG A 292 -5.71 12.37 -10.98
N ASP A 293 -5.87 13.66 -11.18
CA ASP A 293 -6.49 14.56 -10.20
C ASP A 293 -7.97 14.26 -10.03
N LEU A 294 -8.68 14.05 -11.15
CA LEU A 294 -10.08 13.67 -11.18
C LEU A 294 -10.34 12.34 -10.45
N LEU A 295 -9.47 11.36 -10.67
CA LEU A 295 -9.55 10.06 -9.99
C LEU A 295 -8.98 10.10 -8.56
N GLY A 296 -8.17 11.08 -8.19
CA GLY A 296 -7.48 11.15 -6.90
C GLY A 296 -6.45 10.03 -6.76
N HIS A 297 -5.61 9.81 -7.77
CA HIS A 297 -4.45 8.92 -7.67
C HIS A 297 -3.31 9.64 -6.95
N SER A 298 -2.67 8.97 -5.99
CA SER A 298 -1.53 9.53 -5.24
C SER A 298 -0.25 9.64 -6.08
N SER A 299 -0.16 8.91 -7.20
CA SER A 299 1.01 8.88 -8.09
C SER A 299 0.59 8.87 -9.56
N LEU A 300 1.37 9.54 -10.40
CA LEU A 300 1.23 9.48 -11.87
C LEU A 300 1.49 8.07 -12.41
N THR A 301 2.32 7.26 -11.76
CA THR A 301 2.61 5.87 -12.15
C THR A 301 1.35 5.02 -12.25
N VAL A 302 0.31 5.30 -11.45
CA VAL A 302 -0.98 4.60 -11.55
C VAL A 302 -1.73 5.03 -12.79
N THR A 303 -1.59 6.28 -13.22
CA THR A 303 -2.31 6.87 -14.37
C THR A 303 -1.56 6.66 -15.67
N SER A 304 -0.22 6.46 -15.66
CA SER A 304 0.60 6.23 -16.85
C SER A 304 0.21 4.98 -17.66
N ARG A 305 -0.52 4.05 -17.05
CA ARG A 305 -1.09 2.87 -17.72
C ARG A 305 -2.05 3.23 -18.86
N TYR A 306 -2.61 4.44 -18.82
CA TYR A 306 -3.55 4.94 -19.85
C TYR A 306 -2.84 5.75 -20.93
N ALA A 307 -1.52 5.94 -20.84
CA ALA A 307 -0.73 6.74 -21.79
C ALA A 307 -0.69 6.15 -23.20
N HIS A 308 -0.94 4.85 -23.33
CA HIS A 308 -0.84 4.11 -24.59
C HIS A 308 -2.19 3.84 -25.27
N ALA A 309 -3.27 4.48 -24.81
CA ALA A 309 -4.62 4.13 -25.25
C ALA A 309 -4.92 4.53 -26.72
N ASP A 310 -4.17 5.46 -27.30
CA ASP A 310 -4.39 5.89 -28.70
C ASP A 310 -3.09 6.38 -29.39
N PRO A 311 -2.51 5.59 -30.33
CA PRO A 311 -1.35 6.02 -31.12
C PRO A 311 -1.64 7.20 -32.10
N THR A 312 -2.90 7.36 -32.55
CA THR A 312 -3.28 8.41 -33.49
C THR A 312 -3.29 9.82 -32.91
N ARG A 313 -3.18 9.88 -31.56
CA ARG A 313 -3.11 11.14 -30.81
C ARG A 313 -1.90 12.00 -31.19
N TRP A 314 -0.80 11.38 -31.59
CA TRP A 314 0.41 12.12 -31.94
C TRP A 314 0.22 12.96 -33.21
N ASP A 315 -0.59 12.51 -34.17
CA ASP A 315 -0.87 13.24 -35.39
C ASP A 315 -1.59 14.56 -35.10
N SER A 316 -2.56 14.53 -34.18
CA SER A 316 -3.29 15.73 -33.75
C SER A 316 -2.44 16.70 -32.93
N VAL A 317 -1.47 16.18 -32.15
CA VAL A 317 -0.54 17.01 -31.36
C VAL A 317 0.48 17.69 -32.27
N ILE A 318 1.03 16.95 -33.22
CA ILE A 318 1.99 17.48 -34.20
C ILE A 318 1.32 18.53 -35.12
N ALA A 319 0.06 18.31 -35.50
CA ALA A 319 -0.71 19.28 -36.28
C ALA A 319 -0.93 20.65 -35.58
N ARG A 320 -0.83 20.68 -34.25
CA ARG A 320 -0.93 21.90 -33.41
C ARG A 320 0.41 22.64 -33.23
N LEU A 321 1.53 22.03 -33.65
CA LEU A 321 2.82 22.72 -33.55
C LEU A 321 2.84 23.95 -34.50
N PRO A 322 3.39 25.09 -34.02
CA PRO A 322 3.50 26.27 -34.89
C PRO A 322 4.43 25.96 -36.08
N ARG A 323 4.02 26.36 -37.29
CA ARG A 323 4.84 26.27 -38.50
C ARG A 323 5.93 27.35 -38.46
N ILE A 324 7.05 27.08 -37.82
CA ILE A 324 8.15 28.05 -37.62
C ILE A 324 8.86 28.38 -38.95
N GLY A 325 8.85 27.44 -39.93
CA GLY A 325 9.53 27.62 -41.20
C GLY A 325 8.96 28.72 -42.13
N ASN A 326 7.71 29.13 -41.96
CA ASN A 326 7.09 30.19 -42.82
C ASN A 326 7.36 31.62 -42.31
N GLN A 327 7.94 31.81 -41.13
CA GLN A 327 8.26 33.16 -40.63
C GLN A 327 9.65 33.64 -41.07
N MET A 328 10.50 32.80 -41.64
CA MET A 328 11.81 33.21 -42.20
C MET A 328 11.77 33.59 -43.68
N ALA A 329 10.69 33.29 -44.39
CA ALA A 329 10.59 33.57 -45.83
C ALA A 329 10.03 34.97 -46.18
N THR A 330 9.69 35.80 -45.19
CA THR A 330 9.12 37.15 -45.42
C THR A 330 10.05 38.30 -45.02
N LYS A 331 11.36 38.02 -44.89
CA LYS A 331 12.39 39.09 -44.77
C LYS A 331 13.39 38.99 -45.89
N HIS A 332 12.96 39.39 -47.09
CA HIS A 332 13.83 39.88 -48.18
C HIS A 332 13.11 40.98 -48.93
#